data_3d6984510b6db586824207b398c80958
#
_entry.id   3d6984510b6db586824207b398c80958
#
_cell.length_a   1.000
_cell.length_b   1.000
_cell.length_c   1.000
_cell.angle_alpha   90.00
_cell.angle_beta   90.00
_cell.angle_gamma   90.00
#
_symmetry.space_group_name_H-M   'P 1'
#
loop_
_entity.id
_entity.type
_entity.pdbx_description
1 polymer ?
#
loop_
_entity_poly.entity_id
_entity_poly.type
_entity_poly.pdbx_seq_one_letter_code
_entity_poly.pdbx_strand_id
1 'polypeptide(L)'
;MPVVQLFGASVRGPAHILDTLPNQDALLLRKLGKLGALAVACDGMGSRPHADIGAQKACEAVQLAIKKLGATGFNPKLLIPEIHRQWVQLVQPLRTQDAVTTCLFAWVLPDGRAFVAQLGDGLIYCRTNKGTWLLSSTDKTFGNETTGLGLARKLSDWRWQLFEEENKTLEITLMTDGISDDVLPESHSEFSSTLHRILGSKSPKNAKKWLKRQLNNWPAPLHGDDKTLAAIYLGKG
;
A
#
# COMPACT_ATOMS: atom_id res chain seq x y z
N MET A 1 24.97 5.82 -6.72
CA MET A 1 24.05 5.52 -5.62
C MET A 1 22.85 4.81 -6.22
N PRO A 2 22.21 3.86 -5.54
CA PRO A 2 21.00 3.25 -6.09
C PRO A 2 19.91 4.32 -6.28
N VAL A 3 19.18 4.22 -7.37
CA VAL A 3 18.08 5.13 -7.68
C VAL A 3 16.77 4.50 -7.24
N VAL A 4 16.01 5.24 -6.41
CA VAL A 4 14.67 4.83 -6.01
C VAL A 4 13.65 5.44 -6.98
N GLN A 5 12.85 4.59 -7.59
CA GLN A 5 11.72 4.97 -8.44
C GLN A 5 10.42 4.57 -7.75
N LEU A 6 9.42 5.45 -7.86
CA LEU A 6 8.08 5.27 -7.31
C LEU A 6 7.06 5.32 -8.44
N PHE A 7 6.21 4.32 -8.51
CA PHE A 7 5.14 4.24 -9.49
C PHE A 7 3.83 3.90 -8.78
N GLY A 8 2.71 4.32 -9.34
CA GLY A 8 1.42 3.93 -8.82
C GLY A 8 0.27 4.66 -9.47
N ALA A 9 -0.89 4.06 -9.34
CA ALA A 9 -2.17 4.63 -9.73
C ALA A 9 -3.28 4.05 -8.85
N SER A 10 -4.32 4.86 -8.67
CA SER A 10 -5.60 4.47 -8.10
C SER A 10 -6.69 4.87 -9.07
N VAL A 11 -7.68 4.00 -9.27
CA VAL A 11 -8.85 4.24 -10.13
C VAL A 11 -10.11 3.79 -9.40
N ARG A 12 -11.18 4.53 -9.63
CA ARG A 12 -12.50 4.20 -9.09
C ARG A 12 -13.08 2.98 -9.82
N GLY A 13 -13.61 2.05 -9.05
CA GLY A 13 -14.21 0.83 -9.55
C GLY A 13 -15.53 1.06 -10.28
N PRO A 14 -15.90 0.16 -11.22
CA PRO A 14 -17.17 0.26 -11.94
C PRO A 14 -18.41 0.29 -11.04
N ALA A 15 -18.44 -0.47 -9.94
CA ALA A 15 -19.55 -0.46 -8.99
C ALA A 15 -19.70 0.92 -8.33
N HIS A 16 -18.61 1.51 -7.84
CA HIS A 16 -18.63 2.84 -7.25
C HIS A 16 -18.99 3.94 -8.26
N ILE A 17 -18.67 3.74 -9.55
CA ILE A 17 -19.12 4.66 -10.62
C ILE A 17 -20.64 4.59 -10.77
N LEU A 18 -21.22 3.40 -10.82
CA LEU A 18 -22.66 3.19 -10.95
C LEU A 18 -23.42 3.76 -9.75
N ASP A 19 -22.92 3.52 -8.54
CA ASP A 19 -23.53 3.97 -7.29
C ASP A 19 -23.21 5.43 -6.93
N THR A 20 -22.49 6.15 -7.82
CA THR A 20 -22.03 7.54 -7.60
C THR A 20 -21.18 7.73 -6.35
N LEU A 21 -20.60 6.66 -5.80
CA LEU A 21 -19.69 6.71 -4.67
C LEU A 21 -18.30 7.24 -5.09
N PRO A 22 -17.54 7.89 -4.20
CA PRO A 22 -16.16 8.26 -4.48
C PRO A 22 -15.27 7.03 -4.62
N ASN A 23 -14.06 7.21 -5.14
CA ASN A 23 -13.00 6.21 -4.96
C ASN A 23 -12.68 6.11 -3.46
N GLN A 24 -12.88 4.96 -2.85
CA GLN A 24 -12.64 4.70 -1.43
C GLN A 24 -11.20 4.24 -1.18
N ASP A 25 -10.46 3.92 -2.23
CA ASP A 25 -9.03 3.68 -2.18
C ASP A 25 -8.23 5.00 -2.12
N ALA A 26 -7.08 4.94 -1.47
CA ALA A 26 -6.12 6.03 -1.46
C ALA A 26 -4.69 5.55 -1.77
N LEU A 27 -3.93 6.42 -2.44
CA LEU A 27 -2.55 6.19 -2.84
C LEU A 27 -1.67 7.37 -2.43
N LEU A 28 -0.53 7.08 -1.79
CA LEU A 28 0.50 8.06 -1.54
C LEU A 28 1.86 7.54 -2.01
N LEU A 29 2.55 8.34 -2.85
CA LEU A 29 3.92 8.12 -3.25
C LEU A 29 4.74 9.35 -2.90
N ARG A 30 5.81 9.21 -2.10
CA ARG A 30 6.62 10.33 -1.64
C ARG A 30 8.10 10.00 -1.58
N LYS A 31 8.92 10.92 -2.06
CA LYS A 31 10.34 11.00 -1.72
C LYS A 31 10.47 11.85 -0.47
N LEU A 32 11.08 11.32 0.58
CA LEU A 32 11.19 11.93 1.91
C LEU A 32 12.61 12.46 2.20
N GLY A 33 13.40 12.71 1.17
CA GLY A 33 14.78 13.18 1.30
C GLY A 33 15.67 12.18 2.07
N LYS A 34 16.26 12.61 3.18
CA LYS A 34 17.11 11.74 4.02
C LYS A 34 16.36 10.54 4.63
N LEU A 35 15.05 10.56 4.65
CA LEU A 35 14.23 9.46 5.11
C LEU A 35 13.85 8.48 3.98
N GLY A 36 14.38 8.68 2.77
CA GLY A 36 14.19 7.76 1.65
C GLY A 36 12.89 7.94 0.89
N ALA A 37 12.19 6.86 0.62
CA ALA A 37 10.99 6.82 -0.20
C ALA A 37 9.87 6.03 0.47
N LEU A 38 8.63 6.46 0.23
CA LEU A 38 7.42 5.90 0.82
C LEU A 38 6.37 5.65 -0.27
N ALA A 39 5.78 4.47 -0.23
CA ALA A 39 4.55 4.12 -0.93
C ALA A 39 3.51 3.63 0.08
N VAL A 40 2.28 4.09 -0.06
CA VAL A 40 1.14 3.66 0.76
C VAL A 40 -0.05 3.42 -0.15
N ALA A 41 -0.75 2.33 0.08
CA ALA A 41 -2.05 2.01 -0.52
C ALA A 41 -3.01 1.64 0.61
N CYS A 42 -4.17 2.26 0.62
CA CYS A 42 -5.21 2.04 1.62
C CYS A 42 -6.53 1.86 0.90
N ASP A 43 -7.35 0.94 1.39
CA ASP A 43 -8.69 0.68 0.93
C ASP A 43 -9.66 0.97 2.08
N GLY A 44 -10.61 1.86 1.83
CA GLY A 44 -11.61 2.25 2.80
C GLY A 44 -12.76 1.24 2.82
N MET A 45 -13.08 0.70 4.01
CA MET A 45 -14.12 -0.31 4.17
C MET A 45 -15.49 0.20 3.68
N GLY A 46 -15.98 -0.32 2.55
CA GLY A 46 -17.17 0.17 1.83
C GLY A 46 -18.47 0.23 2.65
N SER A 47 -18.57 -0.55 3.74
CA SER A 47 -19.70 -0.51 4.68
C SER A 47 -19.67 0.73 5.61
N ARG A 48 -18.64 1.58 5.53
CA ARG A 48 -18.47 2.74 6.41
C ARG A 48 -18.75 4.05 5.65
N PRO A 49 -19.45 5.01 6.28
CA PRO A 49 -19.92 6.21 5.58
C PRO A 49 -18.80 7.18 5.14
N HIS A 50 -17.61 7.07 5.74
CA HIS A 50 -16.44 7.92 5.47
C HIS A 50 -15.19 7.10 5.12
N ALA A 51 -15.37 5.98 4.42
CA ALA A 51 -14.32 5.06 4.03
C ALA A 51 -13.21 5.75 3.21
N ASP A 52 -13.59 6.58 2.24
CA ASP A 52 -12.69 7.38 1.39
C ASP A 52 -11.83 8.36 2.21
N ILE A 53 -12.42 9.03 3.19
CA ILE A 53 -11.70 9.93 4.10
C ILE A 53 -10.73 9.11 4.96
N GLY A 54 -11.18 7.97 5.50
CA GLY A 54 -10.35 7.08 6.29
C GLY A 54 -9.09 6.64 5.56
N ALA A 55 -9.23 6.20 4.31
CA ALA A 55 -8.13 5.77 3.44
C ALA A 55 -7.14 6.91 3.13
N GLN A 56 -7.66 8.11 2.77
CA GLN A 56 -6.83 9.28 2.53
C GLN A 56 -6.04 9.67 3.78
N LYS A 57 -6.70 9.67 4.96
CA LYS A 57 -6.05 10.01 6.24
C LYS A 57 -5.06 8.94 6.71
N ALA A 58 -5.25 7.68 6.34
CA ALA A 58 -4.28 6.62 6.61
C ALA A 58 -2.98 6.85 5.83
N CYS A 59 -3.06 7.18 4.55
CA CYS A 59 -1.90 7.57 3.75
C CYS A 59 -1.13 8.75 4.37
N GLU A 60 -1.84 9.77 4.84
CA GLU A 60 -1.25 10.94 5.49
C GLU A 60 -0.61 10.57 6.84
N ALA A 61 -1.29 9.74 7.64
CA ALA A 61 -0.81 9.30 8.95
C ALA A 61 0.52 8.55 8.88
N VAL A 62 0.68 7.64 7.91
CA VAL A 62 1.95 6.93 7.69
C VAL A 62 3.08 7.92 7.41
N GLN A 63 2.85 8.89 6.52
CA GLN A 63 3.86 9.91 6.20
C GLN A 63 4.23 10.77 7.41
N LEU A 64 3.25 11.20 8.20
CA LEU A 64 3.48 12.03 9.38
C LEU A 64 4.21 11.26 10.48
N ALA A 65 3.85 10.00 10.70
CA ALA A 65 4.52 9.13 11.67
C ALA A 65 6.01 8.94 11.33
N ILE A 66 6.34 8.66 10.07
CA ILE A 66 7.73 8.53 9.60
C ILE A 66 8.48 9.86 9.76
N LYS A 67 7.89 10.99 9.39
CA LYS A 67 8.52 12.30 9.54
C LYS A 67 8.78 12.66 11.00
N LYS A 68 7.84 12.33 11.89
CA LYS A 68 7.95 12.60 13.32
C LYS A 68 9.03 11.78 14.00
N LEU A 69 9.08 10.47 13.70
CA LEU A 69 10.01 9.55 14.33
C LEU A 69 11.40 9.58 13.66
N GLY A 70 11.48 9.99 12.40
CA GLY A 70 12.73 9.92 11.64
C GLY A 70 13.28 8.49 11.58
N ALA A 71 14.59 8.33 11.66
CA ALA A 71 15.26 7.03 11.62
C ALA A 71 14.85 6.07 12.75
N THR A 72 14.44 6.59 13.92
CA THR A 72 13.98 5.76 15.04
C THR A 72 12.66 5.05 14.73
N GLY A 73 11.89 5.54 13.75
CA GLY A 73 10.67 4.89 13.25
C GLY A 73 10.94 3.62 12.46
N PHE A 74 12.19 3.26 12.16
CA PHE A 74 12.51 1.96 11.57
C PHE A 74 12.42 0.83 12.61
N ASN A 75 11.32 0.86 13.36
CA ASN A 75 10.96 -0.10 14.41
C ASN A 75 9.45 -0.23 14.45
N PRO A 76 8.88 -1.43 14.21
CA PRO A 76 7.44 -1.64 14.17
C PRO A 76 6.75 -1.28 15.50
N LYS A 77 7.40 -1.50 16.64
CA LYS A 77 6.85 -1.17 17.97
C LYS A 77 6.72 0.33 18.22
N LEU A 78 7.43 1.16 17.45
CA LEU A 78 7.32 2.62 17.52
C LEU A 78 6.46 3.19 16.40
N LEU A 79 6.67 2.72 15.15
CA LEU A 79 6.01 3.29 13.99
C LEU A 79 4.52 2.97 13.94
N ILE A 80 4.13 1.71 14.17
CA ILE A 80 2.72 1.28 14.05
C ILE A 80 1.81 1.98 15.05
N PRO A 81 2.13 2.07 16.34
CA PRO A 81 1.33 2.88 17.29
C PRO A 81 1.27 4.37 16.92
N GLU A 82 2.37 4.92 16.39
CA GLU A 82 2.38 6.32 15.96
C GLU A 82 1.49 6.55 14.73
N ILE A 83 1.48 5.62 13.75
CA ILE A 83 0.54 5.68 12.62
C ILE A 83 -0.90 5.71 13.12
N HIS A 84 -1.26 4.79 14.03
CA HIS A 84 -2.60 4.76 14.61
C HIS A 84 -2.96 6.07 15.30
N ARG A 85 -2.05 6.61 16.12
CA ARG A 85 -2.25 7.88 16.82
C ARG A 85 -2.46 9.05 15.87
N GLN A 86 -1.63 9.15 14.81
CA GLN A 86 -1.77 10.18 13.77
C GLN A 86 -3.11 10.05 13.04
N TRP A 87 -3.48 8.83 12.66
CA TRP A 87 -4.72 8.57 11.94
C TRP A 87 -5.95 8.97 12.77
N VAL A 88 -6.01 8.57 14.05
CA VAL A 88 -7.10 8.96 14.96
C VAL A 88 -7.24 10.49 15.07
N GLN A 89 -6.12 11.23 15.09
CA GLN A 89 -6.16 12.70 15.11
C GLN A 89 -6.66 13.28 13.78
N LEU A 90 -6.24 12.70 12.66
CA LEU A 90 -6.57 13.21 11.33
C LEU A 90 -8.02 12.97 10.91
N VAL A 91 -8.65 11.92 11.42
CA VAL A 91 -10.06 11.62 11.10
C VAL A 91 -11.04 12.44 11.93
N GLN A 92 -10.60 13.11 13.01
CA GLN A 92 -11.48 13.96 13.79
C GLN A 92 -12.08 15.09 12.91
N PRO A 93 -13.36 15.48 13.11
CA PRO A 93 -14.26 15.08 14.21
C PRO A 93 -15.07 13.79 13.94
N LEU A 94 -14.75 13.01 12.90
CA LEU A 94 -15.45 11.76 12.60
C LEU A 94 -15.17 10.71 13.67
N ARG A 95 -16.12 9.80 13.88
CA ARG A 95 -15.87 8.61 14.69
C ARG A 95 -14.95 7.67 13.91
N THR A 96 -13.95 7.11 14.57
CA THR A 96 -12.97 6.21 13.93
C THR A 96 -13.61 5.00 13.25
N GLN A 97 -14.68 4.47 13.83
CA GLN A 97 -15.44 3.34 13.29
C GLN A 97 -16.23 3.67 12.00
N ASP A 98 -16.44 4.96 11.70
CA ASP A 98 -17.12 5.41 10.48
C ASP A 98 -16.14 5.62 9.30
N ALA A 99 -14.84 5.56 9.57
CA ALA A 99 -13.76 5.81 8.61
C ALA A 99 -12.74 4.65 8.54
N VAL A 100 -13.18 3.42 8.79
CA VAL A 100 -12.31 2.24 8.82
C VAL A 100 -11.66 2.02 7.46
N THR A 101 -10.37 1.67 7.48
CA THR A 101 -9.58 1.46 6.26
C THR A 101 -8.44 0.46 6.48
N THR A 102 -8.08 -0.27 5.44
CA THR A 102 -6.84 -1.03 5.39
C THR A 102 -5.63 -0.08 5.38
N CYS A 103 -4.43 -0.60 5.59
CA CYS A 103 -3.22 0.19 5.46
C CYS A 103 -2.04 -0.69 5.03
N LEU A 104 -1.61 -0.53 3.79
CA LEU A 104 -0.43 -1.17 3.23
C LEU A 104 0.63 -0.10 2.99
N PHE A 105 1.85 -0.29 3.51
CA PHE A 105 2.92 0.64 3.20
C PHE A 105 4.28 -0.04 2.99
N ALA A 106 5.13 0.63 2.24
CA ALA A 106 6.54 0.31 2.06
C ALA A 106 7.36 1.58 2.23
N TRP A 107 8.30 1.55 3.19
CA TRP A 107 9.25 2.61 3.44
C TRP A 107 10.67 2.09 3.16
N VAL A 108 11.34 2.70 2.18
CA VAL A 108 12.69 2.33 1.73
C VAL A 108 13.64 3.46 2.10
N LEU A 109 14.65 3.16 2.90
CA LEU A 109 15.70 4.09 3.30
C LEU A 109 16.72 4.31 2.16
N PRO A 110 17.52 5.40 2.18
CA PRO A 110 18.49 5.69 1.14
C PRO A 110 19.59 4.61 0.99
N ASP A 111 19.86 3.86 2.05
CA ASP A 111 20.82 2.75 2.07
C ASP A 111 20.24 1.42 1.56
N GLY A 112 18.95 1.37 1.20
CA GLY A 112 18.30 0.19 0.68
C GLY A 112 17.67 -0.72 1.74
N ARG A 113 17.74 -0.37 3.02
CA ARG A 113 16.92 -1.03 4.04
C ARG A 113 15.46 -0.69 3.79
N ALA A 114 14.56 -1.63 4.09
CA ALA A 114 13.15 -1.42 3.86
C ALA A 114 12.28 -1.95 4.99
N PHE A 115 11.18 -1.25 5.24
CA PHE A 115 10.13 -1.65 6.16
C PHE A 115 8.81 -1.72 5.38
N VAL A 116 8.22 -2.89 5.34
CA VAL A 116 6.89 -3.10 4.76
C VAL A 116 5.93 -3.56 5.84
N ALA A 117 4.70 -3.07 5.81
CA ALA A 117 3.67 -3.52 6.75
C ALA A 117 2.28 -3.43 6.13
N GLN A 118 1.41 -4.31 6.60
CA GLN A 118 0.05 -4.49 6.15
C GLN A 118 -0.89 -4.65 7.33
N LEU A 119 -1.98 -3.89 7.30
CA LEU A 119 -3.16 -4.06 8.13
C LEU A 119 -4.37 -4.24 7.22
N GLY A 120 -5.15 -5.28 7.44
CA GLY A 120 -6.28 -5.64 6.58
C GLY A 120 -5.89 -6.54 5.42
N ASP A 121 -6.73 -6.59 4.40
CA ASP A 121 -6.55 -7.35 3.16
C ASP A 121 -5.71 -6.61 2.12
N GLY A 122 -5.65 -7.17 0.92
CA GLY A 122 -4.70 -6.76 -0.11
C GLY A 122 -3.41 -7.56 -0.04
N LEU A 123 -2.35 -7.08 -0.74
CA LEU A 123 -1.12 -7.83 -0.90
C LEU A 123 0.09 -6.92 -1.02
N ILE A 124 1.17 -7.28 -0.31
CA ILE A 124 2.51 -6.73 -0.51
C ILE A 124 3.43 -7.85 -0.99
N TYR A 125 4.00 -7.69 -2.18
CA TYR A 125 5.01 -8.58 -2.75
C TYR A 125 6.34 -7.87 -2.78
N CYS A 126 7.39 -8.50 -2.22
CA CYS A 126 8.74 -7.98 -2.17
C CYS A 126 9.70 -8.95 -2.83
N ARG A 127 10.60 -8.44 -3.67
CA ARG A 127 11.73 -9.19 -4.24
C ARG A 127 13.03 -8.43 -3.99
N THR A 128 14.01 -9.14 -3.44
CA THR A 128 15.37 -8.66 -3.25
C THR A 128 16.36 -9.60 -3.96
N ASN A 129 17.64 -9.27 -3.90
CA ASN A 129 18.70 -10.18 -4.33
C ASN A 129 18.83 -11.45 -3.45
N LYS A 130 18.14 -11.53 -2.30
CA LYS A 130 18.17 -12.66 -1.35
C LYS A 130 16.96 -13.57 -1.43
N GLY A 131 15.88 -13.14 -2.08
CA GLY A 131 14.65 -13.92 -2.19
C GLY A 131 13.41 -13.05 -2.35
N THR A 132 12.27 -13.71 -2.18
CA THR A 132 10.94 -13.11 -2.29
C THR A 132 10.17 -13.26 -0.98
N TRP A 133 9.34 -12.27 -0.66
CA TRP A 133 8.48 -12.25 0.52
C TRP A 133 7.10 -11.79 0.12
N LEU A 134 6.11 -12.41 0.72
CA LEU A 134 4.70 -12.11 0.51
C LEU A 134 4.06 -11.78 1.85
N LEU A 135 3.42 -10.61 1.94
CA LEU A 135 2.47 -10.30 2.99
C LEU A 135 1.08 -10.29 2.36
N SER A 136 0.20 -11.13 2.85
CA SER A 136 -1.21 -11.19 2.45
C SER A 136 -2.06 -11.59 3.63
N SER A 137 -3.35 -11.27 3.61
CA SER A 137 -4.29 -11.85 4.55
C SER A 137 -4.58 -13.29 4.12
N THR A 138 -4.01 -14.27 4.83
CA THR A 138 -4.25 -15.69 4.55
C THR A 138 -5.59 -16.20 5.10
N ASP A 139 -6.20 -15.48 6.04
CA ASP A 139 -7.41 -15.88 6.72
C ASP A 139 -8.66 -15.28 6.10
N LYS A 140 -8.99 -15.67 4.87
CA LYS A 140 -10.37 -15.59 4.37
C LYS A 140 -11.20 -16.73 4.97
N THR A 141 -11.14 -16.92 6.29
CA THR A 141 -12.09 -17.79 7.00
C THR A 141 -13.45 -17.09 6.97
N PHE A 142 -14.45 -17.80 6.50
CA PHE A 142 -15.84 -17.35 6.46
C PHE A 142 -16.23 -16.71 7.81
N GLY A 143 -16.55 -15.39 7.79
CA GLY A 143 -17.06 -14.67 8.96
C GLY A 143 -16.08 -13.75 9.68
N ASN A 144 -14.81 -13.65 9.30
CA ASN A 144 -13.90 -12.63 9.84
C ASN A 144 -14.03 -11.33 9.06
N GLU A 145 -14.54 -10.29 9.71
CA GLU A 145 -14.50 -8.93 9.17
C GLU A 145 -13.03 -8.53 8.91
N THR A 146 -12.78 -7.88 7.77
CA THR A 146 -11.47 -7.29 7.48
C THR A 146 -11.04 -6.36 8.60
N THR A 147 -9.86 -6.57 9.15
CA THR A 147 -9.28 -5.69 10.16
C THR A 147 -8.71 -4.43 9.50
N GLY A 148 -8.94 -3.27 10.09
CA GLY A 148 -8.44 -1.99 9.57
C GLY A 148 -8.15 -0.98 10.69
N LEU A 149 -7.55 0.15 10.33
CA LEU A 149 -7.48 1.32 11.21
C LEU A 149 -8.92 1.71 11.59
N GLY A 150 -9.15 1.93 12.87
CA GLY A 150 -10.50 2.12 13.44
C GLY A 150 -11.04 0.88 14.15
N LEU A 151 -10.58 -0.32 13.82
CA LEU A 151 -10.91 -1.59 14.49
C LEU A 151 -9.69 -2.22 15.15
N ALA A 152 -8.54 -2.25 14.46
CA ALA A 152 -7.28 -2.78 14.99
C ALA A 152 -6.80 -2.01 16.21
N ARG A 153 -6.32 -2.72 17.22
CA ARG A 153 -5.85 -2.14 18.49
C ARG A 153 -4.48 -2.65 18.92
N LYS A 154 -3.97 -3.71 18.29
CA LYS A 154 -2.74 -4.39 18.69
C LYS A 154 -1.73 -4.43 17.56
N LEU A 155 -0.45 -4.47 17.93
CA LEU A 155 0.64 -4.69 16.97
C LEU A 155 0.48 -6.05 16.25
N SER A 156 -0.08 -7.06 16.91
CA SER A 156 -0.35 -8.38 16.33
C SER A 156 -1.39 -8.37 15.21
N ASP A 157 -2.19 -7.30 15.08
CA ASP A 157 -3.16 -7.16 13.99
C ASP A 157 -2.46 -6.80 12.67
N TRP A 158 -1.20 -6.34 12.75
CA TRP A 158 -0.38 -5.99 11.62
C TRP A 158 0.56 -7.14 11.22
N ARG A 159 0.74 -7.34 9.92
CA ARG A 159 1.83 -8.13 9.34
C ARG A 159 2.91 -7.19 8.90
N TRP A 160 4.17 -7.53 9.13
CA TRP A 160 5.28 -6.67 8.75
C TRP A 160 6.56 -7.46 8.52
N GLN A 161 7.45 -6.88 7.71
CA GLN A 161 8.79 -7.38 7.45
C GLN A 161 9.78 -6.21 7.45
N LEU A 162 10.90 -6.39 8.15
CA LEU A 162 12.05 -5.52 8.08
C LEU A 162 13.12 -6.17 7.21
N PHE A 163 13.64 -5.42 6.26
CA PHE A 163 14.83 -5.74 5.48
C PHE A 163 15.96 -4.86 6.04
N GLU A 164 16.63 -5.35 7.10
CA GLU A 164 17.62 -4.58 7.87
C GLU A 164 18.96 -4.44 7.17
N GLU A 165 19.23 -5.32 6.18
CA GLU A 165 20.45 -5.25 5.40
C GLU A 165 20.24 -4.35 4.16
N GLU A 166 21.36 -3.71 3.74
CA GLU A 166 21.39 -2.92 2.51
C GLU A 166 21.06 -3.78 1.29
N ASN A 167 20.02 -3.43 0.58
CA ASN A 167 19.65 -4.09 -0.67
C ASN A 167 20.19 -3.30 -1.85
N LYS A 168 20.88 -3.98 -2.77
CA LYS A 168 21.34 -3.40 -4.03
C LYS A 168 20.23 -3.30 -5.06
N THR A 169 19.27 -4.22 -4.97
CA THR A 169 18.06 -4.27 -5.79
C THR A 169 16.89 -4.64 -4.91
N LEU A 170 15.79 -3.90 -5.07
CA LEU A 170 14.56 -4.14 -4.32
C LEU A 170 13.37 -3.79 -5.21
N GLU A 171 12.43 -4.70 -5.31
CA GLU A 171 11.15 -4.48 -5.95
C GLU A 171 10.06 -4.73 -4.92
N ILE A 172 9.19 -3.74 -4.71
CA ILE A 172 8.04 -3.86 -3.82
C ILE A 172 6.80 -3.46 -4.61
N THR A 173 5.78 -4.32 -4.55
CA THR A 173 4.45 -4.06 -5.13
C THR A 173 3.41 -4.14 -4.03
N LEU A 174 2.59 -3.09 -3.88
CA LEU A 174 1.44 -3.04 -2.99
C LEU A 174 0.18 -3.01 -3.85
N MET A 175 -0.81 -3.81 -3.49
CA MET A 175 -2.09 -3.91 -4.19
C MET A 175 -3.23 -3.96 -3.18
N THR A 176 -4.29 -3.17 -3.39
CA THR A 176 -5.56 -3.35 -2.70
C THR A 176 -6.26 -4.60 -3.23
N ASP A 177 -7.26 -5.11 -2.53
CA ASP A 177 -7.98 -6.35 -2.86
C ASP A 177 -8.63 -6.30 -4.24
N GLY A 178 -9.09 -5.12 -4.69
CA GLY A 178 -9.58 -4.90 -6.05
C GLY A 178 -8.59 -5.28 -7.17
N ILE A 179 -7.33 -5.59 -6.82
CA ILE A 179 -6.33 -6.16 -7.73
C ILE A 179 -5.85 -7.52 -7.21
N SER A 180 -5.49 -7.62 -5.92
CA SER A 180 -4.82 -8.81 -5.40
C SER A 180 -5.69 -10.05 -5.45
N ASP A 181 -7.01 -9.90 -5.37
CA ASP A 181 -7.96 -11.01 -5.42
C ASP A 181 -8.07 -11.64 -6.82
N ASP A 182 -7.71 -10.91 -7.86
CA ASP A 182 -7.71 -11.37 -9.25
C ASP A 182 -6.38 -11.95 -9.70
N VAL A 183 -5.31 -11.78 -8.91
CA VAL A 183 -3.98 -12.32 -9.25
C VAL A 183 -3.78 -13.65 -8.52
N LEU A 184 -3.70 -14.73 -9.28
CA LEU A 184 -3.48 -16.08 -8.72
C LEU A 184 -2.16 -16.13 -7.92
N PRO A 185 -2.13 -16.83 -6.78
CA PRO A 185 -0.93 -16.91 -5.93
C PRO A 185 0.35 -17.33 -6.68
N GLU A 186 0.25 -18.29 -7.58
CA GLU A 186 1.36 -18.75 -8.41
C GLU A 186 1.86 -17.71 -9.40
N SER A 187 1.04 -16.72 -9.74
CA SER A 187 1.36 -15.65 -10.69
C SER A 187 1.93 -14.39 -10.03
N HIS A 188 1.93 -14.28 -8.69
CA HIS A 188 2.39 -13.05 -8.00
C HIS A 188 3.81 -12.64 -8.39
N SER A 189 4.72 -13.60 -8.49
CA SER A 189 6.13 -13.36 -8.84
C SER A 189 6.28 -12.83 -10.27
N GLU A 190 5.59 -13.47 -11.22
CA GLU A 190 5.64 -13.08 -12.63
C GLU A 190 4.94 -11.75 -12.86
N PHE A 191 3.78 -11.54 -12.25
CA PHE A 191 3.04 -10.28 -12.30
C PHE A 191 3.92 -9.13 -11.81
N SER A 192 4.49 -9.25 -10.59
CA SER A 192 5.32 -8.20 -10.01
C SER A 192 6.55 -7.91 -10.87
N SER A 193 7.28 -8.93 -11.31
CA SER A 193 8.49 -8.73 -12.13
C SER A 193 8.20 -8.13 -13.50
N THR A 194 7.11 -8.55 -14.14
CA THR A 194 6.67 -7.97 -15.41
C THR A 194 6.25 -6.51 -15.23
N LEU A 195 5.52 -6.21 -14.17
CA LEU A 195 5.13 -4.85 -13.80
C LEU A 195 6.37 -3.94 -13.64
N HIS A 196 7.34 -4.35 -12.81
CA HIS A 196 8.56 -3.58 -12.57
C HIS A 196 9.37 -3.36 -13.84
N ARG A 197 9.50 -4.37 -14.70
CA ARG A 197 10.17 -4.26 -16.00
C ARG A 197 9.48 -3.23 -16.91
N ILE A 198 8.14 -3.26 -16.98
CA ILE A 198 7.38 -2.31 -17.80
C ILE A 198 7.47 -0.89 -17.24
N LEU A 199 7.32 -0.73 -15.92
CA LEU A 199 7.35 0.59 -15.28
C LEU A 199 8.74 1.21 -15.36
N GLY A 200 9.79 0.41 -15.12
CA GLY A 200 11.18 0.86 -15.19
C GLY A 200 11.63 1.34 -16.58
N SER A 201 10.96 0.86 -17.65
CA SER A 201 11.22 1.33 -19.02
C SER A 201 10.53 2.67 -19.37
N LYS A 202 9.76 3.26 -18.45
CA LYS A 202 8.94 4.45 -18.71
C LYS A 202 9.37 5.62 -17.82
N SER A 203 9.16 6.84 -18.34
CA SER A 203 9.19 8.02 -17.47
C SER A 203 8.07 7.95 -16.42
N PRO A 204 8.21 8.57 -15.24
CA PRO A 204 7.19 8.53 -14.19
C PRO A 204 5.79 8.96 -14.66
N LYS A 205 5.71 9.99 -15.52
CA LYS A 205 4.45 10.46 -16.12
C LYS A 205 3.80 9.38 -17.00
N ASN A 206 4.59 8.74 -17.86
CA ASN A 206 4.12 7.71 -18.77
C ASN A 206 3.76 6.41 -18.03
N ALA A 207 4.52 6.06 -17.00
CA ALA A 207 4.21 4.94 -16.11
C ALA A 207 2.85 5.12 -15.44
N LYS A 208 2.60 6.30 -14.84
CA LYS A 208 1.30 6.63 -14.23
C LYS A 208 0.13 6.56 -15.23
N LYS A 209 0.33 7.12 -16.45
CA LYS A 209 -0.71 7.06 -17.50
C LYS A 209 -0.98 5.63 -17.94
N TRP A 210 0.08 4.85 -18.11
CA TRP A 210 -0.03 3.43 -18.48
C TRP A 210 -0.76 2.64 -17.39
N LEU A 211 -0.36 2.77 -16.12
CA LEU A 211 -1.03 2.10 -14.98
C LEU A 211 -2.51 2.44 -14.93
N LYS A 212 -2.87 3.74 -14.97
CA LYS A 212 -4.29 4.13 -14.96
C LYS A 212 -5.08 3.46 -16.09
N ARG A 213 -4.50 3.35 -17.28
CA ARG A 213 -5.15 2.68 -18.41
C ARG A 213 -5.32 1.19 -18.15
N GLN A 214 -4.30 0.51 -17.58
CA GLN A 214 -4.41 -0.91 -17.25
C GLN A 214 -5.48 -1.16 -16.18
N LEU A 215 -5.49 -0.37 -15.12
CA LEU A 215 -6.45 -0.52 -14.03
C LEU A 215 -7.89 -0.22 -14.46
N ASN A 216 -8.11 0.81 -15.29
CA ASN A 216 -9.44 1.10 -15.86
C ASN A 216 -9.94 0.00 -16.83
N ASN A 217 -9.03 -0.71 -17.48
CA ASN A 217 -9.33 -1.81 -18.41
C ASN A 217 -8.99 -3.16 -17.77
N TRP A 218 -9.18 -3.28 -16.45
CA TRP A 218 -8.85 -4.51 -15.73
C TRP A 218 -9.68 -5.67 -16.26
N PRO A 219 -9.04 -6.81 -16.61
CA PRO A 219 -9.69 -7.85 -17.39
C PRO A 219 -10.62 -8.76 -16.59
N ALA A 220 -10.61 -8.72 -15.25
CA ALA A 220 -11.46 -9.58 -14.44
C ALA A 220 -12.93 -9.19 -14.60
N PRO A 221 -13.79 -10.07 -15.12
CA PRO A 221 -15.20 -9.78 -15.28
C PRO A 221 -15.87 -9.69 -13.90
N LEU A 222 -16.85 -8.76 -13.78
CA LEU A 222 -17.67 -8.54 -12.58
C LEU A 222 -16.91 -8.01 -11.35
N HIS A 223 -15.61 -7.74 -11.44
CA HIS A 223 -14.86 -7.10 -10.35
C HIS A 223 -15.10 -5.59 -10.36
N GLY A 224 -16.06 -5.17 -9.55
CA GLY A 224 -16.55 -3.79 -9.52
C GLY A 224 -15.80 -2.85 -8.61
N ASP A 225 -14.83 -3.34 -7.83
CA ASP A 225 -14.17 -2.59 -6.77
C ASP A 225 -13.14 -1.59 -7.25
N ASP A 226 -12.79 -0.63 -6.38
CA ASP A 226 -11.68 0.31 -6.58
C ASP A 226 -10.35 -0.44 -6.73
N LYS A 227 -9.41 0.12 -7.46
CA LYS A 227 -8.14 -0.53 -7.75
C LYS A 227 -6.98 0.39 -7.51
N THR A 228 -6.13 0.03 -6.55
CA THR A 228 -4.92 0.78 -6.23
C THR A 228 -3.68 -0.09 -6.25
N LEU A 229 -2.69 0.38 -7.00
CA LEU A 229 -1.38 -0.25 -7.11
C LEU A 229 -0.28 0.78 -6.85
N ALA A 230 0.66 0.42 -5.98
CA ALA A 230 1.91 1.13 -5.78
C ALA A 230 3.11 0.22 -6.01
N ALA A 231 4.19 0.74 -6.57
CA ALA A 231 5.43 0.00 -6.76
C ALA A 231 6.65 0.86 -6.39
N ILE A 232 7.59 0.27 -5.68
CA ILE A 232 8.91 0.83 -5.40
C ILE A 232 9.95 -0.03 -6.10
N TYR A 233 10.81 0.60 -6.86
CA TYR A 233 12.00 -0.02 -7.44
C TYR A 233 13.25 0.67 -6.90
N LEU A 234 14.17 -0.11 -6.36
CA LEU A 234 15.53 0.29 -6.02
C LEU A 234 16.48 -0.51 -6.92
N GLY A 235 17.36 0.16 -7.63
CA GLY A 235 18.29 -0.50 -8.52
C GLY A 235 19.43 0.40 -8.97
N LYS A 236 20.29 -0.12 -9.85
CA LYS A 236 21.32 0.70 -10.49
C LYS A 236 20.62 1.73 -11.37
N GLY A 237 21.02 3.00 -11.25
CA GLY A 237 20.67 4.08 -12.18
C GLY A 237 21.35 3.89 -13.51
#